data_ab3773a8a74e6b24ad3cbeb3ce8b9a2f
#
_entry.id   ab3773a8a74e6b24ad3cbeb3ce8b9a2f
#
_cell.length_a   1.000
_cell.length_b   1.000
_cell.length_c   1.000
_cell.angle_alpha   90.00
_cell.angle_beta   90.00
_cell.angle_gamma   90.00
#
_symmetry.space_group_name_H-M   'P 1'
#
loop_
_entity.id
_entity.type
_entity.pdbx_description
1 polymer ?
#
loop_
_entity_poly.entity_id
_entity_poly.type
_entity_poly.pdbx_seq_one_letter_code
_entity_poly.pdbx_strand_id
1 'polypeptide(L)'
;LSREDRDYRYKESLSKLKFLYIRHLLPYFLMLCDYLVQILTARVYDVAQETPLEYAPNLSARLNNKLLLKREDMQSVFSFKLRGAYNKMANLPPEVLAEGVIAASAGNHAQGVALGASRLGTRAIIVMPVTTPQVKIDAVKARGGEVVLQGDTYDDAYDYARQLEAEKGLTFIHPFDDPDVIAGQGTIGIEILRQYQQPIHAIFVAIGGGGLISGIGAYVKRLRPEIRIIGVEPVDADAMYRSLKAGHRVRLPQVGLFADGVAVREVGEETFRLCQEYVDDIILVDTDATCAAIKDVFEDTRSILEPAGALAIAGAKAYVEREQIQGETLVAVACGANMNFDRLRFVSERAELGECREAIFAVTIPEEPGSLRKFCDCMGKRNLTEFNYRIADKKEAHIFVGVQIVNRADGTKMAETFEECGFKTIDLTDDELTKLHLRHMVGGHSSLAHNELLYRFEFPERPGALMKFVGSMSPDWNISLFHYRNNGADYGRIVVGMQVPPHEMEEWQTFVDTLGYRYWDESRNPAYKLFLG
;
A
#
# COMPACT_ATOMS: atom_id res chain seq x y z
N LEU A 1 16.29 44.25 -58.05
CA LEU A 1 15.55 43.16 -57.40
C LEU A 1 14.27 43.75 -56.80
N SER A 2 13.11 43.26 -57.27
CA SER A 2 11.79 43.70 -56.83
C SER A 2 11.58 43.43 -55.33
N ARG A 3 10.67 44.14 -54.69
CA ARG A 3 10.34 43.92 -53.26
C ARG A 3 9.83 42.48 -53.03
N GLU A 4 9.22 41.88 -54.03
CA GLU A 4 8.74 40.49 -54.03
C GLU A 4 9.88 39.45 -54.06
N ASP A 5 10.98 39.73 -54.83
CA ASP A 5 12.16 38.83 -54.85
C ASP A 5 12.93 38.84 -53.54
N ARG A 6 12.90 39.94 -52.75
CA ARG A 6 13.49 40.02 -51.42
C ARG A 6 12.68 39.27 -50.37
N ASP A 7 11.36 39.36 -50.43
CA ASP A 7 10.46 38.64 -49.53
C ASP A 7 10.47 37.12 -49.77
N TYR A 8 10.59 36.70 -51.06
CA TYR A 8 10.70 35.29 -51.40
C TYR A 8 12.02 34.68 -50.86
N ARG A 9 13.14 35.35 -51.05
CA ARG A 9 14.44 34.90 -50.54
C ARG A 9 14.53 34.92 -49.01
N TYR A 10 13.86 35.85 -48.36
CA TYR A 10 13.78 35.90 -46.91
C TYR A 10 12.95 34.74 -46.33
N LYS A 11 11.82 34.41 -46.94
CA LYS A 11 11.01 33.28 -46.58
C LYS A 11 11.70 31.95 -46.85
N GLU A 12 12.43 31.81 -47.93
CA GLU A 12 13.23 30.63 -48.26
C GLU A 12 14.42 30.45 -47.30
N SER A 13 15.10 31.51 -46.90
CA SER A 13 16.20 31.42 -45.90
C SER A 13 15.65 31.16 -44.51
N LEU A 14 14.49 31.68 -44.13
CA LEU A 14 13.84 31.35 -42.86
C LEU A 14 13.36 29.86 -42.80
N SER A 15 12.88 29.34 -43.91
CA SER A 15 12.50 27.95 -44.03
C SER A 15 13.71 26.99 -43.94
N LYS A 16 14.82 27.35 -44.59
CA LYS A 16 16.10 26.61 -44.51
C LYS A 16 16.71 26.70 -43.11
N LEU A 17 16.64 27.84 -42.43
CA LEU A 17 17.08 28.00 -41.04
C LEU A 17 16.21 27.19 -40.08
N LYS A 18 14.88 27.19 -40.23
CA LYS A 18 13.98 26.34 -39.46
C LYS A 18 14.28 24.86 -39.68
N PHE A 19 14.53 24.44 -40.95
CA PHE A 19 14.83 23.05 -41.27
C PHE A 19 16.19 22.60 -40.72
N LEU A 20 17.21 23.47 -40.78
CA LEU A 20 18.53 23.26 -40.15
C LEU A 20 18.43 23.21 -38.62
N TYR A 21 17.66 24.09 -38.01
CA TYR A 21 17.42 24.16 -36.57
C TYR A 21 16.71 22.90 -36.08
N ILE A 22 15.66 22.45 -36.77
CA ILE A 22 14.94 21.20 -36.49
C ILE A 22 15.86 19.99 -36.70
N ARG A 23 16.64 19.93 -37.79
CA ARG A 23 17.51 18.80 -38.11
C ARG A 23 18.69 18.62 -37.15
N HIS A 24 19.20 19.70 -36.53
CA HIS A 24 20.30 19.65 -35.58
C HIS A 24 19.83 19.59 -34.12
N LEU A 25 18.71 20.16 -33.77
CA LEU A 25 18.20 20.18 -32.40
C LEU A 25 17.18 19.06 -32.11
N LEU A 26 16.48 18.55 -33.12
CA LEU A 26 15.55 17.42 -32.95
C LEU A 26 16.22 16.17 -32.40
N PRO A 27 17.43 15.75 -32.89
CA PRO A 27 18.16 14.63 -32.29
C PRO A 27 18.59 14.92 -30.86
N TYR A 28 18.97 16.16 -30.55
CA TYR A 28 19.35 16.60 -29.20
C TYR A 28 18.12 16.62 -28.26
N PHE A 29 16.98 17.07 -28.77
CA PHE A 29 15.72 17.10 -28.05
C PHE A 29 15.16 15.67 -27.83
N LEU A 30 15.23 14.82 -28.85
CA LEU A 30 14.90 13.38 -28.73
C LEU A 30 15.85 12.66 -27.77
N MET A 31 17.12 13.02 -27.73
CA MET A 31 18.11 12.47 -26.81
C MET A 31 17.86 12.93 -25.36
N LEU A 32 17.42 14.19 -25.15
CA LEU A 32 17.04 14.70 -23.84
C LEU A 32 15.72 14.09 -23.31
N CYS A 33 14.85 13.59 -24.21
CA CYS A 33 13.63 12.89 -23.86
C CYS A 33 13.80 11.37 -23.69
N ASP A 34 15.02 10.82 -23.91
CA ASP A 34 15.29 9.40 -23.72
C ASP A 34 15.59 9.11 -22.24
N TYR A 35 14.69 8.39 -21.59
CA TYR A 35 14.85 7.97 -20.19
C TYR A 35 16.16 7.21 -19.93
N LEU A 36 16.69 6.48 -20.90
CA LEU A 36 17.98 5.81 -20.74
C LEU A 36 19.10 6.83 -20.47
N VAL A 37 19.14 7.92 -21.23
CA VAL A 37 20.13 8.99 -21.02
C VAL A 37 19.89 9.71 -19.70
N GLN A 38 18.65 10.05 -19.37
CA GLN A 38 18.31 10.70 -18.12
C GLN A 38 18.68 9.85 -16.90
N ILE A 39 18.45 8.53 -16.96
CA ILE A 39 18.79 7.59 -15.90
C ILE A 39 20.31 7.46 -15.75
N LEU A 40 21.05 7.33 -16.86
CA LEU A 40 22.52 7.24 -16.85
C LEU A 40 23.21 8.50 -16.34
N THR A 41 22.56 9.67 -16.48
CA THR A 41 23.09 10.97 -16.02
C THR A 41 22.48 11.44 -14.70
N ALA A 42 21.58 10.63 -14.11
CA ALA A 42 20.87 10.98 -12.87
C ALA A 42 21.86 11.15 -11.70
N ARG A 43 21.65 12.25 -10.97
CA ARG A 43 22.45 12.60 -9.79
C ARG A 43 21.77 12.08 -8.53
N VAL A 44 22.03 10.83 -8.16
CA VAL A 44 21.41 10.22 -6.95
C VAL A 44 22.45 9.90 -5.87
N TYR A 45 23.68 9.57 -6.25
CA TYR A 45 24.70 9.07 -5.33
C TYR A 45 25.33 10.12 -4.41
N ASP A 46 24.93 11.37 -4.52
CA ASP A 46 25.24 12.40 -3.53
C ASP A 46 24.52 12.15 -2.19
N VAL A 47 23.41 11.41 -2.21
CA VAL A 47 22.57 11.09 -1.05
C VAL A 47 22.18 9.62 -0.93
N ALA A 48 22.06 8.92 -2.06
CA ALA A 48 21.71 7.51 -2.11
C ALA A 48 22.95 6.61 -2.05
N GLN A 49 22.79 5.43 -1.47
CA GLN A 49 23.77 4.35 -1.53
C GLN A 49 23.40 3.37 -2.65
N GLU A 50 24.40 2.74 -3.27
CA GLU A 50 24.16 1.52 -4.02
C GLU A 50 23.79 0.42 -3.03
N THR A 51 22.51 0.05 -3.00
CA THR A 51 22.01 -0.95 -2.06
C THR A 51 22.33 -2.37 -2.56
N PRO A 52 22.49 -3.35 -1.68
CA PRO A 52 22.76 -4.71 -2.10
C PRO A 52 21.58 -5.36 -2.83
N LEU A 53 21.91 -6.29 -3.73
CA LEU A 53 20.99 -7.28 -4.27
C LEU A 53 21.22 -8.58 -3.51
N GLU A 54 20.41 -8.83 -2.47
CA GLU A 54 20.63 -9.87 -1.47
C GLU A 54 19.85 -11.14 -1.78
N TYR A 55 20.48 -12.29 -1.62
CA TYR A 55 19.81 -13.59 -1.78
C TYR A 55 18.96 -13.91 -0.54
N ALA A 56 17.68 -14.29 -0.77
CA ALA A 56 16.73 -14.70 0.27
C ALA A 56 16.65 -16.23 0.34
N PRO A 57 17.41 -16.90 1.22
CA PRO A 57 17.55 -18.37 1.18
C PRO A 57 16.27 -19.12 1.56
N ASN A 58 15.55 -18.68 2.60
CA ASN A 58 14.33 -19.37 3.05
C ASN A 58 13.20 -19.21 2.03
N LEU A 59 12.99 -17.97 1.53
CA LEU A 59 12.04 -17.71 0.45
C LEU A 59 12.39 -18.47 -0.82
N SER A 60 13.65 -18.50 -1.22
CA SER A 60 14.10 -19.21 -2.41
C SER A 60 13.84 -20.72 -2.31
N ALA A 61 14.14 -21.32 -1.16
CA ALA A 61 13.90 -22.74 -0.93
C ALA A 61 12.41 -23.08 -0.97
N ARG A 62 11.56 -22.25 -0.34
CA ARG A 62 10.11 -22.46 -0.31
C ARG A 62 9.46 -22.28 -1.68
N LEU A 63 9.92 -21.33 -2.47
CA LEU A 63 9.40 -21.06 -3.81
C LEU A 63 10.00 -21.96 -4.90
N ASN A 64 11.01 -22.77 -4.58
CA ASN A 64 11.79 -23.54 -5.54
C ASN A 64 12.32 -22.68 -6.71
N ASN A 65 12.69 -21.42 -6.42
CA ASN A 65 13.22 -20.42 -7.33
C ASN A 65 14.30 -19.61 -6.62
N LYS A 66 15.16 -18.91 -7.35
CA LYS A 66 16.16 -18.02 -6.76
C LYS A 66 15.55 -16.62 -6.60
N LEU A 67 15.22 -16.22 -5.39
CA LEU A 67 14.73 -14.88 -5.08
C LEU A 67 15.85 -13.98 -4.57
N LEU A 68 16.00 -12.82 -5.22
CA LEU A 68 16.95 -11.78 -4.87
C LEU A 68 16.15 -10.53 -4.43
N LEU A 69 16.56 -9.92 -3.32
CA LEU A 69 15.94 -8.71 -2.77
C LEU A 69 16.81 -7.49 -3.09
N LYS A 70 16.29 -6.53 -3.83
CA LYS A 70 16.92 -5.21 -3.99
C LYS A 70 16.58 -4.34 -2.79
N ARG A 71 17.55 -4.10 -1.91
CA ARG A 71 17.38 -3.62 -0.54
C ARG A 71 17.30 -2.10 -0.43
N GLU A 72 16.30 -1.47 -1.07
CA GLU A 72 16.09 -0.02 -0.96
C GLU A 72 15.60 0.44 0.42
N ASP A 73 15.16 -0.48 1.25
CA ASP A 73 14.90 -0.29 2.68
C ASP A 73 16.16 0.09 3.49
N MET A 74 17.36 -0.21 2.97
CA MET A 74 18.65 0.11 3.59
C MET A 74 19.17 1.53 3.28
N GLN A 75 18.44 2.32 2.51
CA GLN A 75 18.78 3.72 2.28
C GLN A 75 18.74 4.53 3.60
N SER A 76 19.45 5.64 3.66
CA SER A 76 19.55 6.51 4.86
C SER A 76 18.19 7.07 5.34
N VAL A 77 17.20 7.12 4.46
CA VAL A 77 15.79 7.47 4.76
C VAL A 77 14.87 6.24 4.74
N PHE A 78 15.44 5.04 4.77
CA PHE A 78 14.74 3.76 4.76
C PHE A 78 13.78 3.56 3.57
N SER A 79 14.03 4.20 2.42
CA SER A 79 13.27 4.01 1.19
C SER A 79 13.98 4.58 -0.03
N PHE A 80 13.57 4.11 -1.21
CA PHE A 80 14.11 4.56 -2.51
C PHE A 80 13.80 6.02 -2.87
N LYS A 81 12.81 6.63 -2.21
CA LYS A 81 12.24 7.94 -2.60
C LYS A 81 13.26 9.08 -2.65
N LEU A 82 14.34 9.00 -1.87
CA LEU A 82 15.40 10.00 -1.90
C LEU A 82 16.06 10.13 -3.28
N ARG A 83 16.14 9.05 -4.08
CA ARG A 83 16.80 9.06 -5.40
C ARG A 83 16.14 10.05 -6.34
N GLY A 84 14.83 9.86 -6.59
CA GLY A 84 14.09 10.74 -7.49
C GLY A 84 13.91 12.16 -6.94
N ALA A 85 13.62 12.29 -5.64
CA ALA A 85 13.49 13.60 -5.02
C ALA A 85 14.79 14.43 -5.14
N TYR A 86 15.93 13.81 -4.86
CA TYR A 86 17.22 14.48 -5.00
C TYR A 86 17.56 14.79 -6.45
N ASN A 87 17.39 13.82 -7.37
CA ASN A 87 17.68 14.03 -8.79
C ASN A 87 16.91 15.21 -9.37
N LYS A 88 15.62 15.33 -9.04
CA LYS A 88 14.79 16.48 -9.43
C LYS A 88 15.38 17.79 -8.93
N MET A 89 15.65 17.88 -7.64
CA MET A 89 16.18 19.12 -7.03
C MET A 89 17.58 19.48 -7.57
N ALA A 90 18.44 18.48 -7.77
CA ALA A 90 19.80 18.68 -8.27
C ALA A 90 19.87 19.12 -9.74
N ASN A 91 18.79 18.93 -10.51
CA ASN A 91 18.64 19.36 -11.90
C ASN A 91 17.96 20.75 -12.02
N LEU A 92 17.46 21.33 -10.91
CA LEU A 92 16.89 22.67 -10.94
C LEU A 92 17.98 23.73 -11.18
N PRO A 93 17.67 24.79 -11.94
CA PRO A 93 18.55 25.96 -12.03
C PRO A 93 18.84 26.51 -10.62
N PRO A 94 20.09 26.99 -10.36
CA PRO A 94 20.47 27.47 -9.03
C PRO A 94 19.56 28.57 -8.49
N GLU A 95 19.07 29.45 -9.33
CA GLU A 95 18.14 30.53 -8.98
C GLU A 95 16.76 30.00 -8.57
N VAL A 96 16.27 28.95 -9.22
CA VAL A 96 14.99 28.30 -8.87
C VAL A 96 15.15 27.52 -7.57
N LEU A 97 16.25 26.81 -7.40
CA LEU A 97 16.54 26.04 -6.18
C LEU A 97 16.68 26.96 -4.96
N ALA A 98 17.20 28.18 -5.13
CA ALA A 98 17.37 29.16 -4.06
C ALA A 98 16.05 29.64 -3.46
N GLU A 99 14.97 29.68 -4.23
CA GLU A 99 13.61 30.01 -3.72
C GLU A 99 13.06 28.93 -2.78
N GLY A 100 13.55 27.69 -2.90
CA GLY A 100 13.14 26.56 -2.09
C GLY A 100 12.18 25.61 -2.80
N VAL A 101 11.91 24.51 -2.12
CA VAL A 101 11.06 23.42 -2.64
C VAL A 101 9.89 23.12 -1.70
N ILE A 102 8.83 22.54 -2.26
CA ILE A 102 7.65 22.13 -1.50
C ILE A 102 7.19 20.75 -1.94
N ALA A 103 6.65 19.96 -1.01
CA ALA A 103 6.02 18.68 -1.30
C ALA A 103 4.82 18.44 -0.38
N ALA A 104 3.83 17.69 -0.88
CA ALA A 104 2.75 17.13 -0.08
C ALA A 104 3.04 15.65 0.16
N SER A 105 3.37 15.26 1.38
CA SER A 105 3.60 13.87 1.74
C SER A 105 3.79 13.72 3.25
N ALA A 106 3.23 12.67 3.84
CA ALA A 106 3.44 12.29 5.24
C ALA A 106 4.41 11.11 5.41
N GLY A 107 5.07 10.64 4.35
CA GLY A 107 5.86 9.39 4.37
C GLY A 107 7.24 9.52 3.72
N ASN A 108 7.56 8.50 2.93
CA ASN A 108 8.88 8.31 2.31
C ASN A 108 9.34 9.49 1.43
N HIS A 109 8.42 10.06 0.66
CA HIS A 109 8.74 11.18 -0.22
C HIS A 109 9.12 12.44 0.58
N ALA A 110 8.39 12.73 1.66
CA ALA A 110 8.67 13.83 2.57
C ALA A 110 10.11 13.79 3.11
N GLN A 111 10.54 12.61 3.57
CA GLN A 111 11.89 12.40 4.08
C GLN A 111 12.95 12.52 2.98
N GLY A 112 12.66 12.03 1.78
CA GLY A 112 13.55 12.16 0.62
C GLY A 112 13.75 13.62 0.20
N VAL A 113 12.67 14.41 0.16
CA VAL A 113 12.73 15.85 -0.16
C VAL A 113 13.47 16.61 0.92
N ALA A 114 13.17 16.39 2.20
CA ALA A 114 13.84 17.07 3.31
C ALA A 114 15.36 16.81 3.32
N LEU A 115 15.77 15.52 3.18
CA LEU A 115 17.19 15.16 3.09
C LEU A 115 17.87 15.80 1.89
N GLY A 116 17.24 15.72 0.70
CA GLY A 116 17.80 16.26 -0.52
C GLY A 116 17.97 17.79 -0.47
N ALA A 117 16.97 18.49 0.04
CA ALA A 117 17.02 19.94 0.23
C ALA A 117 18.12 20.34 1.23
N SER A 118 18.21 19.64 2.36
CA SER A 118 19.30 19.86 3.34
C SER A 118 20.67 19.66 2.71
N ARG A 119 20.84 18.62 1.86
CA ARG A 119 22.11 18.35 1.17
C ARG A 119 22.48 19.43 0.15
N LEU A 120 21.49 20.01 -0.52
CA LEU A 120 21.66 21.08 -1.51
C LEU A 120 21.70 22.49 -0.89
N GLY A 121 21.49 22.60 0.43
CA GLY A 121 21.50 23.89 1.14
C GLY A 121 20.27 24.76 0.81
N THR A 122 19.14 24.16 0.44
CA THR A 122 17.89 24.86 0.16
C THR A 122 16.81 24.56 1.19
N ARG A 123 15.79 25.40 1.25
CA ARG A 123 14.62 25.26 2.11
C ARG A 123 13.64 24.23 1.53
N ALA A 124 13.10 23.36 2.38
CA ALA A 124 12.01 22.45 2.01
C ALA A 124 10.81 22.65 2.93
N ILE A 125 9.64 22.94 2.35
CA ILE A 125 8.35 22.92 3.05
C ILE A 125 7.65 21.61 2.74
N ILE A 126 7.24 20.89 3.79
CA ILE A 126 6.53 19.62 3.67
C ILE A 126 5.14 19.78 4.27
N VAL A 127 4.13 19.73 3.41
CA VAL A 127 2.72 19.79 3.85
C VAL A 127 2.22 18.38 4.13
N MET A 128 1.64 18.19 5.31
CA MET A 128 1.12 16.92 5.79
C MET A 128 -0.31 17.10 6.33
N PRO A 129 -1.17 16.09 6.25
CA PRO A 129 -2.43 16.08 6.97
C PRO A 129 -2.22 16.23 8.48
N VAL A 130 -3.19 16.82 9.18
CA VAL A 130 -3.14 16.95 10.66
C VAL A 130 -3.23 15.60 11.38
N THR A 131 -3.69 14.56 10.67
CA THR A 131 -3.77 13.18 11.14
C THR A 131 -2.41 12.45 11.15
N THR A 132 -1.35 13.10 10.63
CA THR A 132 -0.03 12.47 10.49
C THR A 132 0.57 12.13 11.87
N PRO A 133 1.00 10.87 12.10
CA PRO A 133 1.64 10.46 13.35
C PRO A 133 2.89 11.28 13.67
N GLN A 134 3.10 11.60 14.95
CA GLN A 134 4.21 12.43 15.41
C GLN A 134 5.59 11.88 14.97
N VAL A 135 5.76 10.57 14.96
CA VAL A 135 7.01 9.92 14.52
C VAL A 135 7.39 10.27 13.07
N LYS A 136 6.41 10.42 12.18
CA LYS A 136 6.63 10.82 10.78
C LYS A 136 6.99 12.31 10.67
N ILE A 137 6.33 13.15 11.47
CA ILE A 137 6.63 14.60 11.56
C ILE A 137 8.07 14.80 12.04
N ASP A 138 8.46 14.11 13.12
CA ASP A 138 9.79 14.22 13.72
C ASP A 138 10.88 13.70 12.76
N ALA A 139 10.60 12.64 12.00
CA ALA A 139 11.51 12.11 11.00
C ALA A 139 11.84 13.13 9.89
N VAL A 140 10.88 13.95 9.47
CA VAL A 140 11.09 15.02 8.46
C VAL A 140 11.81 16.20 9.07
N LYS A 141 11.42 16.65 10.27
CA LYS A 141 12.10 17.75 10.98
C LYS A 141 13.56 17.43 11.27
N ALA A 142 13.88 16.19 11.67
CA ALA A 142 15.25 15.72 11.92
C ALA A 142 16.14 15.78 10.66
N ARG A 143 15.54 15.83 9.47
CA ARG A 143 16.22 15.98 8.17
C ARG A 143 16.23 17.41 7.64
N GLY A 144 15.79 18.39 8.46
CA GLY A 144 15.79 19.81 8.12
C GLY A 144 14.58 20.32 7.34
N GLY A 145 13.53 19.50 7.18
CA GLY A 145 12.27 19.91 6.54
C GLY A 145 11.40 20.76 7.46
N GLU A 146 10.80 21.82 6.92
CA GLU A 146 9.76 22.59 7.59
C GLU A 146 8.41 21.92 7.40
N VAL A 147 7.76 21.49 8.48
CA VAL A 147 6.47 20.79 8.42
C VAL A 147 5.31 21.77 8.61
N VAL A 148 4.38 21.74 7.69
CA VAL A 148 3.08 22.44 7.76
C VAL A 148 1.98 21.39 7.83
N LEU A 149 1.15 21.46 8.86
CA LEU A 149 0.00 20.56 9.04
C LEU A 149 -1.25 21.25 8.52
N GLN A 150 -1.91 20.63 7.51
CA GLN A 150 -3.08 21.21 6.86
C GLN A 150 -4.02 20.13 6.29
N GLY A 151 -5.31 20.28 6.59
CA GLY A 151 -6.36 19.37 6.13
C GLY A 151 -6.34 18.00 6.82
N ASP A 152 -7.36 17.21 6.54
CA ASP A 152 -7.53 15.88 7.13
C ASP A 152 -7.01 14.76 6.22
N THR A 153 -6.91 15.04 4.91
CA THR A 153 -6.57 14.07 3.86
C THR A 153 -5.30 14.47 3.11
N TYR A 154 -4.76 13.52 2.34
CA TYR A 154 -3.67 13.82 1.42
C TYR A 154 -4.08 14.86 0.36
N ASP A 155 -5.30 14.76 -0.17
CA ASP A 155 -5.79 15.69 -1.20
C ASP A 155 -5.83 17.13 -0.65
N ASP A 156 -6.29 17.34 0.60
CA ASP A 156 -6.27 18.67 1.25
C ASP A 156 -4.84 19.21 1.40
N ALA A 157 -3.91 18.37 1.84
CA ALA A 157 -2.51 18.75 1.99
C ALA A 157 -1.86 19.06 0.64
N TYR A 158 -2.20 18.31 -0.40
CA TYR A 158 -1.73 18.53 -1.77
C TYR A 158 -2.23 19.88 -2.32
N ASP A 159 -3.52 20.15 -2.23
CA ASP A 159 -4.12 21.41 -2.71
C ASP A 159 -3.49 22.62 -2.02
N TYR A 160 -3.29 22.53 -0.71
CA TYR A 160 -2.62 23.59 0.05
C TYR A 160 -1.15 23.75 -0.33
N ALA A 161 -0.43 22.65 -0.58
CA ALA A 161 0.95 22.73 -1.07
C ALA A 161 1.03 23.41 -2.43
N ARG A 162 0.08 23.15 -3.34
CA ARG A 162 -0.01 23.82 -4.66
C ARG A 162 -0.33 25.31 -4.53
N GLN A 163 -1.15 25.68 -3.55
CA GLN A 163 -1.41 27.09 -3.24
C GLN A 163 -0.12 27.79 -2.75
N LEU A 164 0.58 27.20 -1.77
CA LEU A 164 1.82 27.76 -1.23
C LEU A 164 2.94 27.82 -2.28
N GLU A 165 3.02 26.88 -3.20
CA GLU A 165 3.93 26.91 -4.33
C GLU A 165 3.75 28.21 -5.14
N ALA A 166 2.49 28.50 -5.53
CA ALA A 166 2.17 29.70 -6.30
C ALA A 166 2.39 31.01 -5.51
N GLU A 167 2.04 31.03 -4.21
CA GLU A 167 2.18 32.21 -3.37
C GLU A 167 3.64 32.57 -3.04
N LYS A 168 4.49 31.56 -2.88
CA LYS A 168 5.88 31.74 -2.41
C LYS A 168 6.94 31.51 -3.48
N GLY A 169 6.54 31.18 -4.71
CA GLY A 169 7.47 30.91 -5.82
C GLY A 169 8.31 29.64 -5.62
N LEU A 170 7.82 28.69 -4.80
CA LEU A 170 8.53 27.44 -4.54
C LEU A 170 8.40 26.47 -5.71
N THR A 171 9.30 25.47 -5.79
CA THR A 171 9.17 24.38 -6.76
C THR A 171 8.54 23.16 -6.11
N PHE A 172 7.43 22.68 -6.67
CA PHE A 172 6.78 21.45 -6.21
C PHE A 172 7.57 20.22 -6.66
N ILE A 173 7.96 19.38 -5.70
CA ILE A 173 8.65 18.12 -5.98
C ILE A 173 7.61 17.00 -5.98
N HIS A 174 7.21 16.57 -7.20
CA HIS A 174 6.19 15.55 -7.37
C HIS A 174 6.67 14.16 -6.88
N PRO A 175 5.84 13.36 -6.17
CA PRO A 175 6.28 12.10 -5.59
C PRO A 175 6.54 10.97 -6.60
N PHE A 176 6.08 11.09 -7.87
CA PHE A 176 6.21 10.04 -8.89
C PHE A 176 6.07 10.51 -10.33
N ASP A 177 5.25 11.52 -10.65
CA ASP A 177 4.92 11.92 -12.03
C ASP A 177 5.75 13.13 -12.48
N ASP A 178 7.05 12.93 -12.54
CA ASP A 178 8.02 13.91 -13.00
C ASP A 178 9.20 13.17 -13.66
N PRO A 179 9.64 13.55 -14.86
CA PRO A 179 10.72 12.86 -15.58
C PRO A 179 12.03 12.74 -14.80
N ASP A 180 12.44 13.77 -14.07
CA ASP A 180 13.66 13.73 -13.26
C ASP A 180 13.49 12.77 -12.06
N VAL A 181 12.28 12.74 -11.45
CA VAL A 181 11.97 11.80 -10.37
C VAL A 181 12.00 10.38 -10.89
N ILE A 182 11.35 10.10 -12.02
CA ILE A 182 11.33 8.78 -12.66
C ILE A 182 12.76 8.33 -13.01
N ALA A 183 13.56 9.21 -13.60
CA ALA A 183 14.96 8.92 -13.95
C ALA A 183 15.80 8.57 -12.72
N GLY A 184 15.64 9.31 -11.61
CA GLY A 184 16.31 9.00 -10.35
C GLY A 184 15.97 7.60 -9.83
N GLN A 185 14.69 7.19 -9.92
CA GLN A 185 14.25 5.83 -9.52
C GLN A 185 14.81 4.76 -10.46
N GLY A 186 14.99 5.07 -11.75
CA GLY A 186 15.54 4.17 -12.75
C GLY A 186 16.97 3.72 -12.46
N THR A 187 17.73 4.45 -11.64
CA THR A 187 19.08 4.05 -11.21
C THR A 187 19.10 2.70 -10.47
N ILE A 188 17.97 2.31 -9.87
CA ILE A 188 17.82 0.97 -9.26
C ILE A 188 17.95 -0.12 -10.32
N GLY A 189 17.41 0.11 -11.53
CA GLY A 189 17.56 -0.81 -12.66
C GLY A 189 19.03 -0.96 -13.10
N ILE A 190 19.81 0.14 -13.08
CA ILE A 190 21.26 0.09 -13.33
C ILE A 190 21.93 -0.86 -12.33
N GLU A 191 21.65 -0.65 -11.05
CA GLU A 191 22.27 -1.41 -9.96
C GLU A 191 21.92 -2.90 -10.05
N ILE A 192 20.63 -3.23 -10.31
CA ILE A 192 20.19 -4.64 -10.46
C ILE A 192 20.97 -5.34 -11.58
N LEU A 193 21.01 -4.76 -12.79
CA LEU A 193 21.68 -5.37 -13.94
C LEU A 193 23.20 -5.43 -13.78
N ARG A 194 23.80 -4.51 -13.03
CA ARG A 194 25.24 -4.52 -12.72
C ARG A 194 25.59 -5.56 -11.67
N GLN A 195 24.77 -5.71 -10.63
CA GLN A 195 25.01 -6.62 -9.51
C GLN A 195 24.71 -8.08 -9.86
N TYR A 196 23.86 -8.34 -10.85
CA TYR A 196 23.52 -9.69 -11.28
C TYR A 196 23.47 -9.82 -12.79
N GLN A 197 24.47 -10.50 -13.36
CA GLN A 197 24.67 -10.62 -14.80
C GLN A 197 24.12 -11.93 -15.41
N GLN A 198 23.63 -12.84 -14.57
CA GLN A 198 22.97 -14.06 -15.02
C GLN A 198 21.54 -13.76 -15.50
N PRO A 199 20.88 -14.68 -16.19
CA PRO A 199 19.49 -14.50 -16.59
C PRO A 199 18.58 -14.18 -15.40
N ILE A 200 17.71 -13.19 -15.58
CA ILE A 200 16.64 -12.83 -14.65
C ILE A 200 15.32 -13.08 -15.39
N HIS A 201 14.43 -13.86 -14.80
CA HIS A 201 13.11 -14.12 -15.36
C HIS A 201 12.17 -12.92 -15.21
N ALA A 202 12.09 -12.36 -13.99
CA ALA A 202 11.22 -11.23 -13.70
C ALA A 202 11.76 -10.34 -12.58
N ILE A 203 11.41 -9.03 -12.66
CA ILE A 203 11.63 -8.04 -11.61
C ILE A 203 10.25 -7.57 -11.11
N PHE A 204 10.00 -7.74 -9.82
CA PHE A 204 8.77 -7.34 -9.14
C PHE A 204 8.93 -5.98 -8.47
N VAL A 205 7.99 -5.08 -8.72
CA VAL A 205 8.06 -3.69 -8.25
C VAL A 205 6.70 -3.23 -7.72
N ALA A 206 6.67 -2.71 -6.51
CA ALA A 206 5.47 -2.11 -5.94
C ALA A 206 5.02 -0.88 -6.73
N ILE A 207 3.73 -0.76 -7.00
CA ILE A 207 3.13 0.38 -7.69
C ILE A 207 2.22 1.15 -6.74
N GLY A 208 2.49 2.45 -6.59
CA GLY A 208 1.54 3.45 -6.17
C GLY A 208 1.24 4.36 -7.36
N GLY A 209 1.90 5.51 -7.46
CA GLY A 209 1.76 6.39 -8.63
C GLY A 209 2.54 5.97 -9.88
N GLY A 210 3.35 4.93 -9.82
CA GLY A 210 4.05 4.34 -10.97
C GLY A 210 5.51 4.77 -11.17
N GLY A 211 6.04 5.77 -10.43
CA GLY A 211 7.37 6.34 -10.70
C GLY A 211 8.53 5.33 -10.57
N LEU A 212 8.47 4.41 -9.61
CA LEU A 212 9.51 3.39 -9.39
C LEU A 212 9.57 2.39 -10.55
N ILE A 213 8.44 1.78 -10.87
CA ILE A 213 8.35 0.77 -11.93
C ILE A 213 8.62 1.35 -13.31
N SER A 214 8.17 2.59 -13.57
CA SER A 214 8.45 3.32 -14.81
C SER A 214 9.94 3.52 -15.02
N GLY A 215 10.65 3.98 -13.98
CA GLY A 215 12.10 4.18 -14.07
C GLY A 215 12.87 2.89 -14.27
N ILE A 216 12.57 1.84 -13.48
CA ILE A 216 13.20 0.52 -13.62
C ILE A 216 12.88 -0.07 -14.99
N GLY A 217 11.61 -0.04 -15.41
CA GLY A 217 11.16 -0.58 -16.70
C GLY A 217 11.83 0.11 -17.89
N ALA A 218 11.88 1.46 -17.88
CA ALA A 218 12.52 2.24 -18.92
C ALA A 218 14.01 1.89 -19.12
N TYR A 219 14.72 1.59 -18.05
CA TYR A 219 16.13 1.15 -18.15
C TYR A 219 16.26 -0.31 -18.56
N VAL A 220 15.57 -1.21 -17.86
CA VAL A 220 15.73 -2.66 -18.04
C VAL A 220 15.26 -3.10 -19.41
N LYS A 221 14.10 -2.64 -19.88
CA LYS A 221 13.56 -3.03 -21.19
C LYS A 221 14.40 -2.55 -22.38
N ARG A 222 15.14 -1.49 -22.22
CA ARG A 222 16.07 -1.00 -23.26
C ARG A 222 17.33 -1.85 -23.40
N LEU A 223 17.77 -2.52 -22.34
CA LEU A 223 19.02 -3.29 -22.32
C LEU A 223 18.77 -4.82 -22.31
N ARG A 224 17.74 -5.26 -21.64
CA ARG A 224 17.37 -6.66 -21.43
C ARG A 224 15.84 -6.82 -21.59
N PRO A 225 15.31 -6.66 -22.83
CA PRO A 225 13.86 -6.67 -23.09
C PRO A 225 13.19 -8.00 -22.73
N GLU A 226 13.95 -9.09 -22.62
CA GLU A 226 13.48 -10.41 -22.21
C GLU A 226 13.09 -10.48 -20.72
N ILE A 227 13.63 -9.60 -19.87
CA ILE A 227 13.29 -9.58 -18.45
C ILE A 227 11.88 -9.03 -18.27
N ARG A 228 11.01 -9.78 -17.62
CA ARG A 228 9.65 -9.34 -17.33
C ARG A 228 9.64 -8.31 -16.20
N ILE A 229 8.90 -7.23 -16.39
CA ILE A 229 8.66 -6.20 -15.36
C ILE A 229 7.24 -6.39 -14.84
N ILE A 230 7.13 -6.84 -13.60
CA ILE A 230 5.87 -7.20 -12.96
C ILE A 230 5.54 -6.16 -11.89
N GLY A 231 4.42 -5.46 -12.09
CA GLY A 231 3.88 -4.56 -11.08
C GLY A 231 3.17 -5.32 -9.96
N VAL A 232 3.18 -4.75 -8.76
CA VAL A 232 2.41 -5.30 -7.64
C VAL A 232 1.65 -4.18 -6.96
N GLU A 233 0.33 -4.33 -6.87
CA GLU A 233 -0.57 -3.40 -6.18
C GLU A 233 -1.40 -4.13 -5.13
N PRO A 234 -1.83 -3.41 -4.05
CA PRO A 234 -2.86 -3.92 -3.16
C PRO A 234 -4.20 -4.02 -3.88
N VAL A 235 -5.02 -5.02 -3.56
CA VAL A 235 -6.38 -5.19 -4.13
C VAL A 235 -7.30 -4.00 -3.88
N ASP A 236 -7.03 -3.20 -2.86
CA ASP A 236 -7.81 -2.01 -2.45
C ASP A 236 -7.15 -0.67 -2.84
N ALA A 237 -6.06 -0.72 -3.63
CA ALA A 237 -5.39 0.46 -4.20
C ALA A 237 -4.79 0.12 -5.58
N ASP A 238 -5.62 -0.36 -6.50
CA ASP A 238 -5.28 -0.97 -7.79
C ASP A 238 -5.42 0.01 -8.98
N ALA A 239 -5.04 1.27 -8.78
CA ALA A 239 -5.25 2.34 -9.76
C ALA A 239 -4.53 2.09 -11.10
N MET A 240 -3.29 1.60 -11.09
CA MET A 240 -2.54 1.31 -12.32
C MET A 240 -3.11 0.11 -13.06
N TYR A 241 -3.44 -0.98 -12.33
CA TYR A 241 -4.07 -2.17 -12.92
C TYR A 241 -5.35 -1.81 -13.67
N ARG A 242 -6.26 -1.06 -13.02
CA ARG A 242 -7.51 -0.62 -13.67
C ARG A 242 -7.25 0.31 -14.84
N SER A 243 -6.28 1.21 -14.69
CA SER A 243 -5.92 2.15 -15.76
C SER A 243 -5.37 1.44 -17.00
N LEU A 244 -4.45 0.49 -16.83
CA LEU A 244 -3.90 -0.31 -17.94
C LEU A 244 -5.00 -1.15 -18.61
N LYS A 245 -5.87 -1.76 -17.82
CA LYS A 245 -6.99 -2.54 -18.33
C LYS A 245 -8.02 -1.69 -19.10
N ALA A 246 -8.25 -0.46 -18.65
CA ALA A 246 -9.17 0.49 -19.28
C ALA A 246 -8.57 1.21 -20.50
N GLY A 247 -7.22 1.23 -20.63
CA GLY A 247 -6.52 2.00 -21.67
C GLY A 247 -6.47 3.51 -21.41
N HIS A 248 -6.92 3.97 -20.23
CA HIS A 248 -6.86 5.37 -19.79
C HIS A 248 -6.75 5.41 -18.27
N ARG A 249 -6.28 6.54 -17.71
CA ARG A 249 -6.17 6.71 -16.26
C ARG A 249 -7.53 6.63 -15.59
N VAL A 250 -7.62 5.81 -14.55
CA VAL A 250 -8.82 5.61 -13.73
C VAL A 250 -8.56 6.19 -12.34
N ARG A 251 -9.46 7.05 -11.87
CA ARG A 251 -9.44 7.56 -10.50
C ARG A 251 -10.30 6.67 -9.60
N LEU A 252 -9.69 6.09 -8.57
CA LEU A 252 -10.39 5.29 -7.59
C LEU A 252 -11.23 6.18 -6.66
N PRO A 253 -12.45 5.78 -6.29
CA PRO A 253 -13.26 6.52 -5.32
C PRO A 253 -12.61 6.52 -3.93
N GLN A 254 -11.98 5.39 -3.56
CA GLN A 254 -11.32 5.17 -2.28
C GLN A 254 -10.10 4.27 -2.49
N VAL A 255 -9.15 4.33 -1.55
CA VAL A 255 -7.97 3.44 -1.50
C VAL A 255 -7.80 2.87 -0.10
N GLY A 256 -7.28 1.65 -0.01
CA GLY A 256 -6.86 1.06 1.25
C GLY A 256 -5.63 1.78 1.81
N LEU A 257 -5.54 1.83 3.13
CA LEU A 257 -4.52 2.60 3.84
C LEU A 257 -3.50 1.71 4.57
N PHE A 258 -3.64 0.39 4.45
CA PHE A 258 -2.66 -0.51 5.06
C PHE A 258 -1.27 -0.34 4.43
N ALA A 259 -1.18 -0.31 3.10
CA ALA A 259 0.05 -0.02 2.37
C ALA A 259 0.09 1.47 1.97
N ASP A 260 0.16 2.38 2.95
CA ASP A 260 0.05 3.84 2.77
C ASP A 260 1.07 4.42 1.78
N GLY A 261 2.27 3.84 1.66
CA GLY A 261 3.28 4.23 0.68
C GLY A 261 2.86 4.06 -0.79
N VAL A 262 1.81 3.29 -1.07
CA VAL A 262 1.24 3.05 -2.41
C VAL A 262 -0.24 3.41 -2.53
N ALA A 263 -0.85 4.00 -1.52
CA ALA A 263 -2.26 4.38 -1.48
C ALA A 263 -2.54 5.59 -2.39
N VAL A 264 -2.57 5.38 -3.70
CA VAL A 264 -2.73 6.42 -4.72
C VAL A 264 -4.07 6.23 -5.44
N ARG A 265 -4.91 7.29 -5.44
CA ARG A 265 -6.23 7.24 -6.09
C ARG A 265 -6.16 7.34 -7.61
N GLU A 266 -5.15 8.01 -8.14
CA GLU A 266 -4.97 8.20 -9.58
C GLU A 266 -3.46 8.22 -9.90
N VAL A 267 -3.06 7.41 -10.86
CA VAL A 267 -1.67 7.33 -11.33
C VAL A 267 -1.28 8.57 -12.14
N GLY A 268 0.02 8.81 -12.29
CA GLY A 268 0.53 9.92 -13.10
C GLY A 268 0.25 9.74 -14.58
N GLU A 269 0.31 10.82 -15.34
CA GLU A 269 0.14 10.80 -16.80
C GLU A 269 1.34 10.14 -17.47
N GLU A 270 2.54 10.60 -17.14
CA GLU A 270 3.78 10.06 -17.70
C GLU A 270 4.05 8.65 -17.18
N THR A 271 3.81 8.39 -15.89
CA THR A 271 3.99 7.04 -15.35
C THR A 271 3.01 6.04 -15.95
N PHE A 272 1.77 6.43 -16.25
CA PHE A 272 0.81 5.59 -16.96
C PHE A 272 1.30 5.27 -18.39
N ARG A 273 1.77 6.28 -19.13
CA ARG A 273 2.33 6.09 -20.47
C ARG A 273 3.50 5.10 -20.46
N LEU A 274 4.42 5.26 -19.52
CA LEU A 274 5.59 4.37 -19.38
C LEU A 274 5.20 2.95 -18.95
N CYS A 275 4.20 2.83 -18.06
CA CYS A 275 3.70 1.51 -17.67
C CYS A 275 3.03 0.77 -18.82
N GLN A 276 2.30 1.47 -19.71
CA GLN A 276 1.77 0.86 -20.94
C GLN A 276 2.87 0.31 -21.86
N GLU A 277 4.05 0.93 -21.85
CA GLU A 277 5.17 0.55 -22.71
C GLU A 277 6.04 -0.57 -22.10
N TYR A 278 6.27 -0.55 -20.77
CA TYR A 278 7.31 -1.35 -20.13
C TYR A 278 6.82 -2.41 -19.15
N VAL A 279 5.59 -2.34 -18.66
CA VAL A 279 5.06 -3.30 -17.69
C VAL A 279 4.41 -4.48 -18.40
N ASP A 280 4.88 -5.68 -18.12
CA ASP A 280 4.37 -6.89 -18.75
C ASP A 280 3.11 -7.42 -18.06
N ASP A 281 2.97 -7.20 -16.75
CA ASP A 281 1.84 -7.70 -15.97
C ASP A 281 1.73 -6.97 -14.62
N ILE A 282 0.55 -7.03 -13.99
CA ILE A 282 0.32 -6.54 -12.62
C ILE A 282 -0.36 -7.63 -11.80
N ILE A 283 0.19 -7.86 -10.61
CA ILE A 283 -0.35 -8.78 -9.61
C ILE A 283 -1.00 -7.98 -8.49
N LEU A 284 -2.22 -8.35 -8.14
CA LEU A 284 -2.93 -7.80 -7.00
C LEU A 284 -2.74 -8.72 -5.79
N VAL A 285 -2.38 -8.14 -4.65
CA VAL A 285 -2.18 -8.87 -3.38
C VAL A 285 -3.02 -8.26 -2.27
N ASP A 286 -3.49 -9.08 -1.36
CA ASP A 286 -4.25 -8.64 -0.21
C ASP A 286 -3.35 -8.27 1.00
N THR A 287 -3.99 -7.80 2.05
CA THR A 287 -3.32 -7.41 3.30
C THR A 287 -2.62 -8.60 3.97
N ASP A 288 -3.21 -9.78 3.93
CA ASP A 288 -2.67 -10.97 4.60
C ASP A 288 -1.41 -11.48 3.90
N ALA A 289 -1.44 -11.54 2.56
CA ALA A 289 -0.26 -11.87 1.75
C ALA A 289 0.89 -10.86 1.96
N THR A 290 0.55 -9.58 2.11
CA THR A 290 1.53 -8.52 2.40
C THR A 290 2.14 -8.71 3.81
N CYS A 291 1.33 -9.01 4.83
CA CYS A 291 1.82 -9.30 6.18
C CYS A 291 2.72 -10.54 6.21
N ALA A 292 2.35 -11.60 5.50
CA ALA A 292 3.17 -12.79 5.33
C ALA A 292 4.52 -12.47 4.68
N ALA A 293 4.54 -11.61 3.65
CA ALA A 293 5.78 -11.18 2.99
C ALA A 293 6.70 -10.35 3.92
N ILE A 294 6.13 -9.51 4.82
CA ILE A 294 6.92 -8.80 5.84
C ILE A 294 7.62 -9.80 6.77
N LYS A 295 6.88 -10.81 7.25
CA LYS A 295 7.42 -11.89 8.08
C LYS A 295 8.52 -12.66 7.36
N ASP A 296 8.29 -13.05 6.11
CA ASP A 296 9.25 -13.77 5.28
C ASP A 296 10.59 -13.03 5.15
N VAL A 297 10.52 -11.72 4.85
CA VAL A 297 11.73 -10.90 4.75
C VAL A 297 12.43 -10.77 6.09
N PHE A 298 11.69 -10.64 7.19
CA PHE A 298 12.27 -10.64 8.52
C PHE A 298 12.99 -11.96 8.83
N GLU A 299 12.44 -13.10 8.45
CA GLU A 299 13.08 -14.41 8.67
C GLU A 299 14.38 -14.55 7.86
N ASP A 300 14.45 -14.01 6.64
CA ASP A 300 15.65 -14.06 5.80
C ASP A 300 16.71 -13.01 6.18
N THR A 301 16.29 -11.78 6.56
CA THR A 301 17.20 -10.63 6.64
C THR A 301 17.30 -9.97 8.01
N ARG A 302 16.38 -10.27 8.93
CA ARG A 302 16.16 -9.57 10.22
C ARG A 302 15.78 -8.11 10.07
N SER A 303 15.37 -7.69 8.86
CA SER A 303 14.81 -6.36 8.61
C SER A 303 13.29 -6.41 8.53
N ILE A 304 12.65 -5.35 9.00
CA ILE A 304 11.19 -5.24 8.98
C ILE A 304 10.83 -4.22 7.89
N LEU A 305 10.22 -4.68 6.81
CA LEU A 305 9.72 -3.81 5.75
C LEU A 305 8.39 -3.15 6.15
N GLU A 306 8.13 -1.96 5.64
CA GLU A 306 6.79 -1.40 5.65
C GLU A 306 5.87 -2.16 4.67
N PRO A 307 4.54 -2.09 4.81
CA PRO A 307 3.64 -2.82 3.92
C PRO A 307 3.90 -2.57 2.43
N ALA A 308 4.08 -1.32 2.02
CA ALA A 308 4.44 -0.97 0.65
C ALA A 308 5.78 -1.60 0.20
N GLY A 309 6.75 -1.70 1.12
CA GLY A 309 8.05 -2.30 0.88
C GLY A 309 8.01 -3.80 0.62
N ALA A 310 7.02 -4.49 1.19
CA ALA A 310 6.88 -5.95 1.08
C ALA A 310 6.02 -6.40 -0.12
N LEU A 311 5.31 -5.48 -0.80
CA LEU A 311 4.41 -5.83 -1.91
C LEU A 311 5.09 -6.62 -3.02
N ALA A 312 6.30 -6.20 -3.44
CA ALA A 312 7.03 -6.88 -4.49
C ALA A 312 7.32 -8.35 -4.15
N ILE A 313 7.57 -8.65 -2.88
CA ILE A 313 7.80 -10.00 -2.38
C ILE A 313 6.49 -10.80 -2.36
N ALA A 314 5.40 -10.21 -1.88
CA ALA A 314 4.08 -10.82 -1.91
C ALA A 314 3.65 -11.14 -3.35
N GLY A 315 3.87 -10.20 -4.28
CA GLY A 315 3.62 -10.40 -5.70
C GLY A 315 4.47 -11.50 -6.33
N ALA A 316 5.76 -11.61 -5.96
CA ALA A 316 6.64 -12.69 -6.43
C ALA A 316 6.13 -14.07 -5.97
N LYS A 317 5.66 -14.19 -4.73
CA LYS A 317 5.05 -15.43 -4.21
C LYS A 317 3.80 -15.80 -5.02
N ALA A 318 2.88 -14.85 -5.20
CA ALA A 318 1.65 -15.05 -5.95
C ALA A 318 1.90 -15.38 -7.43
N TYR A 319 2.94 -14.75 -8.03
CA TYR A 319 3.35 -15.03 -9.40
C TYR A 319 3.87 -16.47 -9.57
N VAL A 320 4.76 -16.91 -8.67
CA VAL A 320 5.28 -18.29 -8.70
C VAL A 320 4.17 -19.32 -8.57
N GLU A 321 3.20 -19.06 -7.67
CA GLU A 321 2.03 -19.92 -7.51
C GLU A 321 1.13 -19.93 -8.75
N ARG A 322 0.87 -18.78 -9.35
CA ARG A 322 0.03 -18.66 -10.55
C ARG A 322 0.67 -19.30 -11.78
N GLU A 323 1.96 -19.01 -12.03
CA GLU A 323 2.67 -19.45 -13.22
C GLU A 323 3.30 -20.85 -13.08
N GLN A 324 3.35 -21.40 -11.87
CA GLN A 324 3.94 -22.72 -11.56
C GLN A 324 5.41 -22.86 -12.03
N ILE A 325 6.17 -21.76 -12.00
CA ILE A 325 7.58 -21.73 -12.43
C ILE A 325 8.52 -22.28 -11.36
N GLN A 326 9.62 -22.89 -11.80
CA GLN A 326 10.65 -23.46 -10.93
C GLN A 326 12.04 -23.25 -11.52
N GLY A 327 13.04 -23.09 -10.65
CA GLY A 327 14.44 -22.93 -11.05
C GLY A 327 14.80 -21.57 -11.67
N GLU A 328 13.86 -20.63 -11.67
CA GLU A 328 14.05 -19.30 -12.24
C GLU A 328 14.70 -18.32 -11.25
N THR A 329 15.31 -17.25 -11.78
CA THR A 329 15.79 -16.12 -10.96
C THR A 329 14.81 -14.98 -10.99
N LEU A 330 14.34 -14.58 -9.80
CA LEU A 330 13.39 -13.51 -9.56
C LEU A 330 14.05 -12.40 -8.74
N VAL A 331 13.74 -11.15 -9.04
CA VAL A 331 14.19 -9.99 -8.26
C VAL A 331 12.96 -9.29 -7.70
N ALA A 332 12.91 -9.03 -6.40
CA ALA A 332 11.88 -8.23 -5.76
C ALA A 332 12.50 -6.97 -5.14
N VAL A 333 11.91 -5.81 -5.40
CA VAL A 333 12.40 -4.54 -4.83
C VAL A 333 11.79 -4.33 -3.45
N ALA A 334 12.59 -4.52 -2.40
CA ALA A 334 12.26 -4.18 -1.02
C ALA A 334 12.34 -2.65 -0.85
N CYS A 335 11.27 -1.94 -1.20
CA CYS A 335 11.32 -0.53 -1.55
C CYS A 335 11.28 0.44 -0.36
N GLY A 336 10.96 -0.04 0.88
CA GLY A 336 10.94 0.80 2.07
C GLY A 336 10.71 0.05 3.38
N ALA A 337 11.10 0.71 4.50
CA ALA A 337 10.98 0.21 5.88
C ALA A 337 10.49 1.27 6.88
N ASN A 338 9.90 2.37 6.43
CA ASN A 338 9.40 3.44 7.31
C ASN A 338 8.06 3.05 7.98
N MET A 339 8.07 1.94 8.69
CA MET A 339 6.90 1.45 9.40
C MET A 339 6.84 1.99 10.83
N ASN A 340 5.63 2.38 11.27
CA ASN A 340 5.38 2.62 12.68
C ASN A 340 5.43 1.28 13.45
N PHE A 341 6.18 1.23 14.56
CA PHE A 341 6.37 0.03 15.36
C PHE A 341 5.05 -0.59 15.87
N ASP A 342 4.06 0.24 16.17
CA ASP A 342 2.75 -0.23 16.64
C ASP A 342 2.01 -1.10 15.59
N ARG A 343 2.34 -0.96 14.31
CA ARG A 343 1.81 -1.82 13.24
C ARG A 343 2.30 -3.27 13.30
N LEU A 344 3.42 -3.55 13.98
CA LEU A 344 3.96 -4.91 14.07
C LEU A 344 2.98 -5.89 14.69
N ARG A 345 2.19 -5.43 15.66
CA ARG A 345 1.14 -6.27 16.24
C ARG A 345 0.15 -6.75 15.19
N PHE A 346 -0.35 -5.84 14.37
CA PHE A 346 -1.27 -6.17 13.29
C PHE A 346 -0.64 -7.11 12.25
N VAL A 347 0.60 -6.82 11.84
CA VAL A 347 1.35 -7.67 10.91
C VAL A 347 1.52 -9.09 11.47
N SER A 348 1.91 -9.21 12.73
CA SER A 348 2.10 -10.50 13.40
C SER A 348 0.81 -11.33 13.47
N GLU A 349 -0.33 -10.68 13.77
CA GLU A 349 -1.64 -11.33 13.85
C GLU A 349 -2.14 -11.82 12.47
N ARG A 350 -1.76 -11.14 11.39
CA ARG A 350 -2.25 -11.42 10.02
C ARG A 350 -1.29 -12.31 9.20
N ALA A 351 -0.03 -12.37 9.58
CA ALA A 351 0.98 -13.09 8.80
C ALA A 351 0.71 -14.61 8.73
N GLU A 352 0.23 -15.22 9.80
CA GLU A 352 -0.10 -16.66 9.83
C GLU A 352 -1.29 -16.99 8.90
N LEU A 353 -2.28 -16.09 8.82
CA LEU A 353 -3.40 -16.21 7.87
C LEU A 353 -2.91 -16.11 6.41
N GLY A 354 -2.06 -15.12 6.13
CA GLY A 354 -1.48 -14.93 4.80
C GLY A 354 -0.53 -16.05 4.36
N GLU A 355 0.03 -16.81 5.31
CA GLU A 355 0.78 -18.03 5.04
C GLU A 355 -0.10 -19.28 4.89
N CYS A 356 -1.43 -19.12 5.05
CA CYS A 356 -2.38 -20.22 5.09
C CYS A 356 -2.01 -21.27 6.15
N ARG A 357 -1.51 -20.82 7.31
CA ARG A 357 -1.16 -21.70 8.46
C ARG A 357 -2.17 -21.67 9.59
N GLU A 358 -3.14 -20.79 9.53
CA GLU A 358 -4.25 -20.71 10.47
C GLU A 358 -5.57 -20.74 9.69
N ALA A 359 -6.56 -21.46 10.23
CA ALA A 359 -7.95 -21.37 9.83
C ALA A 359 -8.82 -21.06 11.05
N ILE A 360 -9.84 -20.23 10.85
CA ILE A 360 -10.74 -19.78 11.92
C ILE A 360 -12.15 -20.27 11.60
N PHE A 361 -12.77 -20.94 12.57
CA PHE A 361 -14.11 -21.51 12.41
C PHE A 361 -15.05 -21.06 13.52
N ALA A 362 -16.32 -20.87 13.16
CA ALA A 362 -17.43 -20.89 14.08
C ALA A 362 -18.10 -22.25 14.00
N VAL A 363 -18.06 -23.01 15.09
CA VAL A 363 -18.64 -24.37 15.16
C VAL A 363 -19.79 -24.39 16.15
N THR A 364 -20.97 -24.80 15.70
CA THR A 364 -22.16 -24.93 16.56
C THR A 364 -22.25 -26.37 17.05
N ILE A 365 -22.24 -26.54 18.37
CA ILE A 365 -22.38 -27.84 19.04
C ILE A 365 -23.65 -27.87 19.89
N PRO A 366 -24.26 -29.06 20.15
CA PRO A 366 -25.32 -29.17 21.15
C PRO A 366 -24.82 -28.76 22.54
N GLU A 367 -25.63 -28.01 23.31
CA GLU A 367 -25.30 -27.64 24.69
C GLU A 367 -25.68 -28.81 25.63
N GLU A 368 -24.90 -29.89 25.55
CA GLU A 368 -25.08 -31.11 26.31
C GLU A 368 -23.75 -31.60 26.93
N PRO A 369 -23.78 -32.24 28.11
CA PRO A 369 -22.56 -32.82 28.68
C PRO A 369 -21.89 -33.80 27.71
N GLY A 370 -20.60 -33.56 27.40
CA GLY A 370 -19.80 -34.36 26.47
C GLY A 370 -19.70 -33.82 25.05
N SER A 371 -20.51 -32.84 24.62
CA SER A 371 -20.42 -32.23 23.28
C SER A 371 -19.07 -31.61 23.01
N LEU A 372 -18.50 -30.88 23.96
CA LEU A 372 -17.16 -30.30 23.82
C LEU A 372 -16.08 -31.37 23.64
N ARG A 373 -16.20 -32.51 24.36
CA ARG A 373 -15.28 -33.63 24.19
C ARG A 373 -15.39 -34.24 22.80
N LYS A 374 -16.61 -34.47 22.31
CA LYS A 374 -16.87 -34.96 20.94
C LYS A 374 -16.25 -34.00 19.90
N PHE A 375 -16.38 -32.71 20.11
CA PHE A 375 -15.76 -31.69 19.23
C PHE A 375 -14.24 -31.81 19.24
N CYS A 376 -13.60 -31.89 20.41
CA CYS A 376 -12.15 -32.06 20.52
C CYS A 376 -11.67 -33.40 19.88
N ASP A 377 -12.44 -34.49 20.04
CA ASP A 377 -12.11 -35.76 19.41
C ASP A 377 -12.19 -35.68 17.87
N CYS A 378 -13.18 -34.95 17.35
CA CYS A 378 -13.34 -34.67 15.93
C CYS A 378 -12.19 -33.80 15.36
N MET A 379 -11.77 -32.77 16.08
CA MET A 379 -10.65 -31.91 15.69
C MET A 379 -9.30 -32.64 15.64
N GLY A 380 -9.15 -33.68 16.45
CA GLY A 380 -7.97 -34.52 16.52
C GLY A 380 -6.77 -33.78 17.18
N LYS A 381 -5.55 -34.25 16.89
CA LYS A 381 -4.31 -33.74 17.49
C LYS A 381 -3.78 -32.53 16.69
N ARG A 382 -4.48 -31.40 16.73
CA ARG A 382 -4.06 -30.14 16.09
C ARG A 382 -3.75 -29.09 17.13
N ASN A 383 -2.82 -28.18 16.80
CA ASN A 383 -2.55 -27.02 17.63
C ASN A 383 -3.67 -26.00 17.46
N LEU A 384 -4.16 -25.50 18.60
CA LEU A 384 -5.09 -24.39 18.65
C LEU A 384 -4.33 -23.08 18.66
N THR A 385 -4.78 -22.12 17.90
CA THR A 385 -4.30 -20.74 17.96
C THR A 385 -5.23 -19.89 18.81
N GLU A 386 -6.53 -20.19 18.76
CA GLU A 386 -7.57 -19.54 19.56
C GLU A 386 -8.67 -20.53 19.93
N PHE A 387 -9.29 -20.30 21.08
CA PHE A 387 -10.47 -21.06 21.49
C PHE A 387 -11.33 -20.23 22.41
N ASN A 388 -12.54 -19.89 21.97
CA ASN A 388 -13.52 -19.18 22.76
C ASN A 388 -14.84 -19.94 22.75
N TYR A 389 -15.32 -20.22 23.94
CA TYR A 389 -16.60 -20.85 24.17
C TYR A 389 -17.31 -20.13 25.32
N ARG A 390 -18.59 -19.85 25.13
CA ARG A 390 -19.46 -19.32 26.17
C ARG A 390 -20.86 -19.90 26.02
N ILE A 391 -21.43 -20.38 27.11
CA ILE A 391 -22.81 -20.75 27.16
C ILE A 391 -23.72 -19.52 26.96
N ALA A 392 -24.50 -19.51 25.91
CA ALA A 392 -25.40 -18.41 25.58
C ALA A 392 -26.85 -18.91 25.39
N ASP A 393 -27.05 -20.16 25.01
CA ASP A 393 -28.35 -20.79 24.80
C ASP A 393 -28.39 -22.14 25.51
N LYS A 394 -29.62 -22.70 25.74
CA LYS A 394 -29.82 -23.99 26.43
C LYS A 394 -29.72 -25.20 25.51
N LYS A 395 -29.71 -24.98 24.20
CA LYS A 395 -29.74 -26.06 23.19
C LYS A 395 -28.46 -26.11 22.38
N GLU A 396 -27.91 -24.99 22.08
CA GLU A 396 -26.75 -24.85 21.19
C GLU A 396 -25.71 -23.95 21.79
N ALA A 397 -24.45 -24.27 21.58
CA ALA A 397 -23.30 -23.42 21.88
C ALA A 397 -22.49 -23.16 20.62
N HIS A 398 -21.94 -21.95 20.54
CA HIS A 398 -21.07 -21.54 19.45
C HIS A 398 -19.64 -21.48 19.94
N ILE A 399 -18.78 -22.29 19.33
CA ILE A 399 -17.34 -22.31 19.58
C ILE A 399 -16.67 -21.45 18.52
N PHE A 400 -15.87 -20.49 18.95
CA PHE A 400 -14.92 -19.79 18.12
C PHE A 400 -13.57 -20.48 18.26
N VAL A 401 -13.02 -21.02 17.16
CA VAL A 401 -11.79 -21.78 17.20
C VAL A 401 -10.87 -21.40 16.04
N GLY A 402 -9.63 -21.05 16.39
CA GLY A 402 -8.51 -20.97 15.47
C GLY A 402 -7.67 -22.25 15.53
N VAL A 403 -7.33 -22.80 14.38
CA VAL A 403 -6.62 -24.08 14.26
C VAL A 403 -5.43 -23.92 13.33
N GLN A 404 -4.28 -24.45 13.75
CA GLN A 404 -3.11 -24.50 12.88
C GLN A 404 -3.33 -25.50 11.74
N ILE A 405 -3.11 -25.04 10.50
CA ILE A 405 -3.26 -25.82 9.26
C ILE A 405 -1.95 -25.85 8.48
N VAL A 406 -1.82 -26.80 7.55
CA VAL A 406 -0.63 -26.92 6.69
C VAL A 406 -0.75 -26.04 5.44
N ASN A 407 -1.96 -25.91 4.91
CA ASN A 407 -2.31 -25.11 3.74
C ASN A 407 -3.85 -24.90 3.68
N ARG A 408 -4.31 -24.09 2.75
CA ARG A 408 -5.74 -23.77 2.59
C ARG A 408 -6.64 -25.00 2.35
N ALA A 409 -6.17 -25.99 1.60
CA ALA A 409 -6.92 -27.24 1.36
C ALA A 409 -7.11 -28.05 2.66
N ASP A 410 -6.14 -27.99 3.58
CA ASP A 410 -6.24 -28.60 4.90
C ASP A 410 -7.31 -27.91 5.77
N GLY A 411 -7.43 -26.58 5.67
CA GLY A 411 -8.50 -25.81 6.32
C GLY A 411 -9.89 -26.21 5.79
N THR A 412 -10.08 -26.28 4.48
CA THR A 412 -11.33 -26.74 3.86
C THR A 412 -11.71 -28.13 4.33
N LYS A 413 -10.74 -29.06 4.32
CA LYS A 413 -10.96 -30.42 4.80
C LYS A 413 -11.33 -30.48 6.30
N MET A 414 -10.79 -29.57 7.10
CA MET A 414 -11.15 -29.48 8.52
C MET A 414 -12.59 -29.04 8.71
N ALA A 415 -13.09 -28.06 7.94
CA ALA A 415 -14.48 -27.65 7.96
C ALA A 415 -15.42 -28.84 7.59
N GLU A 416 -15.07 -29.56 6.51
CA GLU A 416 -15.79 -30.78 6.12
C GLU A 416 -15.82 -31.84 7.23
N THR A 417 -14.68 -32.05 7.91
CA THR A 417 -14.58 -33.01 9.04
C THR A 417 -15.50 -32.61 10.18
N PHE A 418 -15.61 -31.34 10.54
CA PHE A 418 -16.55 -30.89 11.56
C PHE A 418 -18.01 -31.15 11.16
N GLU A 419 -18.36 -30.92 9.89
CA GLU A 419 -19.69 -31.18 9.37
C GLU A 419 -20.01 -32.69 9.35
N GLU A 420 -19.06 -33.54 8.96
CA GLU A 420 -19.18 -34.99 9.01
C GLU A 420 -19.40 -35.50 10.45
N CYS A 421 -18.80 -34.84 11.44
CA CYS A 421 -19.04 -35.10 12.87
C CYS A 421 -20.46 -34.66 13.35
N GLY A 422 -21.22 -33.99 12.48
CA GLY A 422 -22.57 -33.47 12.76
C GLY A 422 -22.58 -32.07 13.38
N PHE A 423 -21.50 -31.29 13.26
CA PHE A 423 -21.42 -29.94 13.76
C PHE A 423 -21.59 -28.94 12.62
N LYS A 424 -22.56 -28.02 12.74
CA LYS A 424 -22.71 -26.92 11.79
C LYS A 424 -21.49 -26.01 11.89
N THR A 425 -20.80 -25.83 10.77
CA THR A 425 -19.53 -25.12 10.72
C THR A 425 -19.57 -23.96 9.73
N ILE A 426 -19.00 -22.82 10.11
CA ILE A 426 -18.78 -21.68 9.23
C ILE A 426 -17.28 -21.39 9.22
N ASP A 427 -16.68 -21.36 8.04
CA ASP A 427 -15.31 -20.91 7.86
C ASP A 427 -15.28 -19.38 7.91
N LEU A 428 -14.57 -18.83 8.89
CA LEU A 428 -14.39 -17.39 9.13
C LEU A 428 -12.98 -16.90 8.81
N THR A 429 -12.16 -17.77 8.21
CA THR A 429 -10.74 -17.48 7.93
C THR A 429 -10.55 -16.20 7.11
N ASP A 430 -11.43 -15.96 6.14
CA ASP A 430 -11.39 -14.77 5.28
C ASP A 430 -12.30 -13.62 5.76
N ASP A 431 -13.05 -13.80 6.87
CA ASP A 431 -13.98 -12.78 7.39
C ASP A 431 -13.26 -11.64 8.10
N GLU A 432 -13.39 -10.41 7.56
CA GLU A 432 -12.68 -9.22 8.08
C GLU A 432 -13.18 -8.77 9.47
N LEU A 433 -14.47 -8.92 9.78
CA LEU A 433 -14.99 -8.65 11.11
C LEU A 433 -14.33 -9.57 12.14
N THR A 434 -14.21 -10.83 11.81
CA THR A 434 -13.54 -11.85 12.64
C THR A 434 -12.07 -11.50 12.85
N LYS A 435 -11.33 -11.24 11.77
CA LYS A 435 -9.88 -10.97 11.83
C LYS A 435 -9.53 -9.69 12.60
N LEU A 436 -10.37 -8.65 12.47
CA LEU A 436 -10.09 -7.34 13.05
C LEU A 436 -10.63 -7.16 14.47
N HIS A 437 -11.75 -7.79 14.79
CA HIS A 437 -12.48 -7.48 16.01
C HIS A 437 -12.87 -8.72 16.82
N LEU A 438 -13.59 -9.66 16.23
CA LEU A 438 -14.27 -10.73 16.97
C LEU A 438 -13.28 -11.57 17.79
N ARG A 439 -12.14 -11.94 17.20
CA ARG A 439 -11.08 -12.71 17.88
C ARG A 439 -10.49 -12.03 19.11
N HIS A 440 -10.74 -10.73 19.29
CA HIS A 440 -10.22 -9.93 20.41
C HIS A 440 -11.31 -9.45 21.36
N MET A 441 -12.57 -9.79 21.09
CA MET A 441 -13.68 -9.32 21.89
C MET A 441 -14.00 -10.30 23.02
N VAL A 442 -14.19 -9.75 24.22
CA VAL A 442 -14.85 -10.44 25.31
C VAL A 442 -16.33 -10.03 25.22
N GLY A 443 -17.16 -10.89 24.68
CA GLY A 443 -18.55 -10.53 24.41
C GLY A 443 -19.49 -11.72 24.54
N GLY A 444 -20.66 -11.56 24.02
CA GLY A 444 -21.75 -12.49 23.96
C GLY A 444 -23.03 -11.75 23.66
N HIS A 445 -24.08 -12.47 23.38
CA HIS A 445 -25.41 -11.93 23.16
C HIS A 445 -25.89 -11.11 24.36
N SER A 446 -26.42 -9.90 24.12
CA SER A 446 -27.04 -9.05 25.15
C SER A 446 -28.56 -9.04 24.96
N SER A 447 -29.29 -9.52 25.95
CA SER A 447 -30.76 -9.43 25.97
C SER A 447 -31.30 -7.99 26.08
N LEU A 448 -30.43 -7.01 26.29
CA LEU A 448 -30.76 -5.59 26.38
C LEU A 448 -30.61 -4.85 25.05
N ALA A 449 -29.95 -5.45 24.07
CA ALA A 449 -29.79 -4.85 22.75
C ALA A 449 -31.02 -5.15 21.88
N HIS A 450 -31.76 -4.10 21.50
CA HIS A 450 -32.92 -4.21 20.62
C HIS A 450 -32.70 -3.37 19.36
N ASN A 451 -33.12 -3.87 18.20
CA ASN A 451 -32.93 -3.20 16.90
C ASN A 451 -31.46 -2.79 16.65
N GLU A 452 -30.54 -3.66 17.01
CA GLU A 452 -29.12 -3.40 16.90
C GLU A 452 -28.64 -3.50 15.45
N LEU A 453 -27.94 -2.46 15.02
CA LEU A 453 -27.15 -2.42 13.78
C LEU A 453 -25.69 -2.56 14.14
N LEU A 454 -24.94 -3.37 13.40
CA LEU A 454 -23.50 -3.48 13.56
C LEU A 454 -22.79 -2.84 12.40
N TYR A 455 -21.93 -1.85 12.68
CA TYR A 455 -21.14 -1.15 11.68
C TYR A 455 -19.67 -1.15 12.03
N ARG A 456 -18.81 -1.36 11.03
CA ARG A 456 -17.38 -1.08 11.13
C ARG A 456 -17.10 0.30 10.55
N PHE A 457 -16.21 1.06 11.22
CA PHE A 457 -15.75 2.37 10.77
C PHE A 457 -14.22 2.45 10.75
N GLU A 458 -13.69 3.32 9.88
CA GLU A 458 -12.33 3.84 9.94
C GLU A 458 -12.38 5.29 10.45
N PHE A 459 -11.99 5.50 11.70
CA PHE A 459 -11.92 6.84 12.27
C PHE A 459 -10.52 7.43 12.06
N PRO A 460 -10.41 8.69 11.62
CA PRO A 460 -9.11 9.35 11.56
C PRO A 460 -8.49 9.45 12.97
N GLU A 461 -7.21 9.09 13.10
CA GLU A 461 -6.46 9.12 14.36
C GLU A 461 -6.10 10.56 14.72
N ARG A 462 -7.09 11.31 15.17
CA ARG A 462 -6.95 12.69 15.66
C ARG A 462 -7.80 12.95 16.89
N PRO A 463 -7.36 13.88 17.77
CA PRO A 463 -8.19 14.33 18.87
C PRO A 463 -9.58 14.81 18.39
N GLY A 464 -10.63 14.33 19.02
CA GLY A 464 -12.01 14.74 18.72
C GLY A 464 -12.75 13.89 17.68
N ALA A 465 -12.13 12.91 17.01
CA ALA A 465 -12.83 12.06 16.02
C ALA A 465 -14.01 11.29 16.67
N LEU A 466 -13.79 10.70 17.84
CA LEU A 466 -14.86 10.06 18.61
C LEU A 466 -15.92 11.07 19.06
N MET A 467 -15.52 12.26 19.50
CA MET A 467 -16.45 13.32 19.91
C MET A 467 -17.33 13.79 18.76
N LYS A 468 -16.76 13.88 17.52
CA LYS A 468 -17.54 14.17 16.32
C LYS A 468 -18.59 13.08 16.09
N PHE A 469 -18.20 11.80 16.19
CA PHE A 469 -19.12 10.68 16.02
C PHE A 469 -20.28 10.75 17.05
N VAL A 470 -19.94 10.76 18.33
CA VAL A 470 -20.95 10.77 19.42
C VAL A 470 -21.79 12.04 19.40
N GLY A 471 -21.18 13.20 19.12
CA GLY A 471 -21.88 14.50 19.10
C GLY A 471 -22.80 14.71 17.90
N SER A 472 -22.65 13.90 16.84
CA SER A 472 -23.50 13.95 15.64
C SER A 472 -24.64 12.92 15.68
N MET A 473 -24.67 12.04 16.69
CA MET A 473 -25.72 11.02 16.84
C MET A 473 -27.06 11.65 17.25
N SER A 474 -28.16 11.01 16.82
CA SER A 474 -29.49 11.31 17.40
C SER A 474 -29.49 11.00 18.90
N PRO A 475 -30.11 11.82 19.73
CA PRO A 475 -30.23 11.56 21.17
C PRO A 475 -31.05 10.30 21.50
N ASP A 476 -31.86 9.81 20.56
CA ASP A 476 -32.68 8.61 20.73
C ASP A 476 -31.92 7.31 20.39
N TRP A 477 -30.69 7.40 19.85
CA TRP A 477 -29.85 6.22 19.55
C TRP A 477 -28.95 5.89 20.72
N ASN A 478 -28.77 4.59 20.94
CA ASN A 478 -27.88 4.08 21.99
C ASN A 478 -26.79 3.18 21.42
N ILE A 479 -25.56 3.38 21.90
CA ILE A 479 -24.44 2.50 21.59
C ILE A 479 -24.57 1.24 22.47
N SER A 480 -24.76 0.09 21.86
CA SER A 480 -24.86 -1.22 22.53
C SER A 480 -23.51 -1.95 22.58
N LEU A 481 -22.63 -1.66 21.64
CA LEU A 481 -21.30 -2.21 21.52
C LEU A 481 -20.35 -1.18 20.95
N PHE A 482 -19.15 -1.07 21.51
CA PHE A 482 -18.08 -0.23 20.98
C PHE A 482 -16.74 -0.90 21.18
N HIS A 483 -16.05 -1.22 20.09
CA HIS A 483 -14.73 -1.80 20.13
C HIS A 483 -13.80 -1.01 19.22
N TYR A 484 -12.74 -0.45 19.78
CA TYR A 484 -11.73 0.35 19.08
C TYR A 484 -10.38 -0.36 19.07
N ARG A 485 -9.74 -0.36 17.92
CA ARG A 485 -8.34 -0.82 17.78
C ARG A 485 -7.52 0.21 17.01
N ASN A 486 -6.46 0.68 17.66
CA ASN A 486 -5.39 1.41 17.01
C ASN A 486 -4.31 0.41 16.54
N ASN A 487 -4.07 0.37 15.25
CA ASN A 487 -3.05 -0.49 14.62
C ASN A 487 -1.82 0.32 14.19
N GLY A 488 -1.60 1.51 14.76
CA GLY A 488 -0.50 2.41 14.40
C GLY A 488 -0.63 3.01 13.00
N ALA A 489 -1.83 3.00 12.43
CA ALA A 489 -2.15 3.66 11.16
C ALA A 489 -2.74 5.06 11.41
N ASP A 490 -2.93 5.83 10.33
CA ASP A 490 -3.55 7.15 10.38
C ASP A 490 -5.06 7.08 10.68
N TYR A 491 -5.63 5.85 10.72
CA TYR A 491 -7.02 5.56 10.99
C TYR A 491 -7.15 4.38 11.97
N GLY A 492 -7.96 4.58 13.02
CA GLY A 492 -8.37 3.54 13.96
C GLY A 492 -9.49 2.67 13.39
N ARG A 493 -9.45 1.38 13.74
CA ARG A 493 -10.49 0.41 13.37
C ARG A 493 -11.52 0.31 14.48
N ILE A 494 -12.79 0.53 14.14
CA ILE A 494 -13.87 0.57 15.12
C ILE A 494 -14.99 -0.35 14.68
N VAL A 495 -15.57 -1.08 15.62
CA VAL A 495 -16.87 -1.71 15.45
C VAL A 495 -17.84 -1.11 16.46
N VAL A 496 -19.02 -0.74 16.00
CA VAL A 496 -20.09 -0.12 16.81
C VAL A 496 -21.37 -0.90 16.62
N GLY A 497 -21.98 -1.32 17.73
CA GLY A 497 -23.37 -1.74 17.78
C GLY A 497 -24.23 -0.55 18.13
N MET A 498 -25.26 -0.27 17.33
CA MET A 498 -26.16 0.87 17.48
C MET A 498 -27.60 0.41 17.57
N GLN A 499 -28.31 0.84 18.60
CA GLN A 499 -29.74 0.65 18.69
C GLN A 499 -30.46 1.79 17.98
N VAL A 500 -30.98 1.51 16.80
CA VAL A 500 -31.68 2.48 15.94
C VAL A 500 -33.13 2.03 15.76
N PRO A 501 -34.12 2.86 16.11
CA PRO A 501 -35.51 2.54 15.84
C PRO A 501 -35.77 2.29 14.36
N PRO A 502 -36.59 1.28 13.98
CA PRO A 502 -36.81 0.95 12.57
C PRO A 502 -37.35 2.09 11.71
N HIS A 503 -38.03 3.07 12.31
CA HIS A 503 -38.58 4.21 11.60
C HIS A 503 -37.55 5.34 11.36
N GLU A 504 -36.33 5.23 11.95
CA GLU A 504 -35.25 6.22 11.83
C GLU A 504 -34.08 5.70 10.96
N MET A 505 -34.32 4.70 10.13
CA MET A 505 -33.27 4.13 9.27
C MET A 505 -32.79 5.09 8.19
N GLU A 506 -33.63 5.99 7.71
CA GLU A 506 -33.23 7.04 6.74
C GLU A 506 -32.33 8.09 7.40
N GLU A 507 -32.66 8.47 8.64
CA GLU A 507 -31.84 9.38 9.46
C GLU A 507 -30.49 8.73 9.79
N TRP A 508 -30.48 7.43 10.11
CA TRP A 508 -29.25 6.67 10.32
C TRP A 508 -28.36 6.69 9.08
N GLN A 509 -28.92 6.41 7.91
CA GLN A 509 -28.15 6.42 6.65
C GLN A 509 -27.60 7.83 6.39
N THR A 510 -28.41 8.86 6.59
CA THR A 510 -27.99 10.26 6.46
C THR A 510 -26.84 10.61 7.43
N PHE A 511 -26.92 10.13 8.66
CA PHE A 511 -25.87 10.32 9.67
C PHE A 511 -24.54 9.68 9.22
N VAL A 512 -24.55 8.42 8.81
CA VAL A 512 -23.31 7.70 8.39
C VAL A 512 -22.67 8.38 7.20
N ASP A 513 -23.48 8.81 6.21
CA ASP A 513 -23.00 9.47 5.01
C ASP A 513 -22.44 10.88 5.31
N THR A 514 -23.10 11.64 6.19
CA THR A 514 -22.68 12.99 6.60
C THR A 514 -21.43 12.96 7.49
N LEU A 515 -21.24 11.90 8.27
CA LEU A 515 -20.07 11.72 9.12
C LEU A 515 -18.77 11.72 8.30
N GLY A 516 -18.84 11.19 7.06
CA GLY A 516 -17.74 11.18 6.11
C GLY A 516 -16.62 10.20 6.46
N TYR A 517 -16.84 9.28 7.40
CA TYR A 517 -15.92 8.22 7.73
C TYR A 517 -16.23 6.99 6.85
N ARG A 518 -15.20 6.26 6.46
CA ARG A 518 -15.40 4.99 5.75
C ARG A 518 -16.08 4.00 6.66
N TYR A 519 -17.12 3.30 6.16
CA TYR A 519 -17.89 2.35 6.97
C TYR A 519 -18.34 1.13 6.17
N TRP A 520 -18.72 0.08 6.90
CA TRP A 520 -19.32 -1.15 6.39
C TRP A 520 -20.46 -1.57 7.31
N ASP A 521 -21.60 -1.92 6.72
CA ASP A 521 -22.72 -2.53 7.43
C ASP A 521 -22.44 -4.02 7.66
N GLU A 522 -22.25 -4.42 8.89
CA GLU A 522 -21.98 -5.79 9.33
C GLU A 522 -23.20 -6.43 10.01
N SER A 523 -24.36 -5.78 10.01
CA SER A 523 -25.58 -6.26 10.69
C SER A 523 -26.07 -7.61 10.19
N ARG A 524 -25.68 -8.01 8.97
CA ARG A 524 -26.00 -9.32 8.39
C ARG A 524 -24.86 -10.32 8.45
N ASN A 525 -23.72 -9.92 9.00
CA ASN A 525 -22.52 -10.75 9.07
C ASN A 525 -22.82 -12.02 9.91
N PRO A 526 -22.49 -13.22 9.43
CA PRO A 526 -22.72 -14.47 10.16
C PRO A 526 -21.99 -14.51 11.51
N ALA A 527 -20.78 -13.98 11.59
CA ALA A 527 -20.00 -13.93 12.82
C ALA A 527 -20.67 -13.06 13.88
N TYR A 528 -21.24 -11.89 13.48
CA TYR A 528 -22.03 -11.05 14.38
C TYR A 528 -23.20 -11.83 14.99
N LYS A 529 -24.00 -12.49 14.13
CA LYS A 529 -25.19 -13.24 14.57
C LYS A 529 -24.90 -14.38 15.53
N LEU A 530 -23.72 -15.00 15.40
CA LEU A 530 -23.33 -16.14 16.25
C LEU A 530 -22.75 -15.73 17.60
N PHE A 531 -22.02 -14.62 17.64
CA PHE A 531 -21.19 -14.28 18.81
C PHE A 531 -21.59 -13.00 19.52
N LEU A 532 -22.27 -12.08 18.86
CA LEU A 532 -22.60 -10.75 19.38
C LEU A 532 -24.08 -10.39 19.29
N GLY A 533 -24.79 -10.90 18.27
CA GLY A 533 -26.18 -10.56 17.95
C GLY A 533 -27.25 -11.39 18.66
#